data_d1fe2aeaa0afcdd30d452491f5024c04
#
_entry.id   d1fe2aeaa0afcdd30d452491f5024c04
#
_cell.length_a   1.000
_cell.length_b   1.000
_cell.length_c   1.000
_cell.angle_alpha   90.00
_cell.angle_beta   90.00
_cell.angle_gamma   90.00
#
_symmetry.space_group_name_H-M   'P 1'
#
loop_
_entity.id
_entity.type
_entity.pdbx_description
1 polymer ?
#
loop_
_entity_poly.entity_id
_entity_poly.type
_entity_poly.pdbx_seq_one_letter_code
_entity_poly.pdbx_strand_id
1 'polypeptide(L)' 'PYPKDKKKSCLPLPVILDSNIQEDTLKCLGKDKKWVYDILKNKGVKIEDVFYAFYKNSNIFIIKNEELL' A
#
# COMPACT_ATOMS: atom_id res chain seq x y z
N PRO A 1 -22.19 11.66 -7.97
CA PRO A 1 -21.27 11.20 -7.65
C PRO A 1 -20.45 11.70 -6.70
N TYR A 2 -19.70 11.45 -6.42
CA TYR A 2 -19.07 11.84 -5.50
C TYR A 2 -17.99 12.50 -5.94
N PRO A 3 -17.62 13.22 -5.40
CA PRO A 3 -16.77 14.07 -5.73
C PRO A 3 -15.55 13.73 -5.83
N LYS A 4 -15.21 13.64 -6.14
CA LYS A 4 -14.25 13.40 -6.32
C LYS A 4 -13.38 14.00 -5.69
N ASP A 5 -13.29 14.47 -5.16
CA ASP A 5 -12.58 15.03 -4.66
C ASP A 5 -11.81 14.84 -4.07
N LYS A 6 -11.44 15.03 -4.05
CA LYS A 6 -10.76 15.05 -3.75
C LYS A 6 -10.29 15.03 -2.67
N LYS A 7 -10.05 15.22 -2.07
CA LYS A 7 -9.63 15.32 -1.14
C LYS A 7 -9.70 14.52 -0.32
N LYS A 8 -9.79 14.03 -0.23
CA LYS A 8 -9.87 13.39 0.42
C LYS A 8 -9.28 12.62 0.96
N SER A 9 -8.89 12.38 0.87
CA SER A 9 -8.28 11.55 1.14
C SER A 9 -7.75 11.23 2.38
N CYS A 10 -8.31 11.11 3.37
CA CYS A 10 -7.84 10.67 4.64
C CYS A 10 -7.97 9.18 4.82
N LEU A 11 -8.62 8.54 3.90
CA LEU A 11 -8.82 7.11 3.98
C LEU A 11 -7.57 6.36 3.54
N PRO A 12 -7.20 5.30 4.25
CA PRO A 12 -6.06 4.50 3.82
C PRO A 12 -6.38 3.77 2.53
N LEU A 13 -5.39 3.70 1.65
CA LEU A 13 -5.56 3.00 0.38
C LEU A 13 -4.75 1.72 0.44
N PRO A 14 -5.37 0.56 0.28
CA PRO A 14 -4.65 -0.70 0.38
C PRO A 14 -3.70 -0.87 -0.80
N VAL A 15 -2.44 -1.02 -0.50
CA VAL A 15 -1.41 -1.24 -1.52
C VAL A 15 -1.14 -2.73 -1.67
N ILE A 16 -1.10 -3.43 -0.54
CA ILE A 16 -0.87 -4.88 -0.54
C ILE A 16 -1.90 -5.51 0.38
N LEU A 17 -2.58 -6.53 -0.11
CA LEU A 17 -3.52 -7.30 0.69
C LEU A 17 -3.12 -8.77 0.59
N ASP A 18 -2.81 -9.37 1.73
CA ASP A 18 -2.45 -10.78 1.78
C ASP A 18 -1.34 -11.09 0.77
N SER A 19 -0.29 -10.28 0.82
CA SER A 19 0.89 -10.40 -0.04
C SER A 19 0.62 -10.15 -1.52
N ASN A 20 -0.56 -9.64 -1.85
CA ASN A 20 -0.92 -9.35 -3.24
C ASN A 20 -0.99 -7.85 -3.46
N ILE A 21 -0.29 -7.38 -4.48
CA ILE A 21 -0.26 -5.96 -4.81
C ILE A 21 -1.59 -5.57 -5.45
N GLN A 22 -2.15 -4.46 -4.97
CA GLN A 22 -3.42 -3.95 -5.45
C GLN A 22 -3.16 -2.95 -6.57
N GLU A 23 -3.22 -3.41 -7.82
CA GLU A 23 -2.86 -2.57 -8.94
C GLU A 23 -3.81 -1.39 -9.14
N ASP A 24 -5.06 -1.56 -8.79
CA ASP A 24 -6.01 -0.45 -8.90
C ASP A 24 -5.59 0.71 -8.00
N THR A 25 -5.12 0.38 -6.82
CA THR A 25 -4.64 1.39 -5.88
C THR A 25 -3.43 2.11 -6.47
N LEU A 26 -2.52 1.34 -7.07
CA LEU A 26 -1.33 1.92 -7.67
C LEU A 26 -1.69 2.88 -8.79
N LYS A 27 -2.69 2.54 -9.59
CA LYS A 27 -3.14 3.42 -10.66
C LYS A 27 -3.68 4.73 -10.09
N CYS A 28 -4.41 4.64 -9.00
CA CYS A 28 -4.95 5.83 -8.35
C CYS A 28 -3.84 6.71 -7.81
N LEU A 29 -2.74 6.10 -7.39
CA LEU A 29 -1.61 6.85 -6.84
C LEU A 29 -0.63 7.29 -7.91
N GLY A 30 -0.79 6.81 -9.15
CA GLY A 30 0.14 7.10 -10.21
C GLY A 30 1.47 6.40 -10.03
N LYS A 31 1.44 5.22 -9.40
CA LYS A 31 2.63 4.44 -9.13
C LYS A 31 2.57 3.09 -9.82
N ASP A 32 3.66 2.34 -9.75
CA ASP A 32 3.71 1.01 -10.35
C ASP A 32 4.27 0.01 -9.34
N LYS A 33 4.38 -1.25 -9.77
CA LYS A 33 4.86 -2.30 -8.88
C LYS A 33 6.30 -2.05 -8.44
N LYS A 34 7.10 -1.46 -9.31
CA LYS A 34 8.49 -1.18 -8.98
C LYS A 34 8.56 -0.27 -7.76
N TRP A 35 7.69 0.71 -7.69
CA TRP A 35 7.63 1.60 -6.55
C TRP A 35 7.37 0.82 -5.26
N VAL A 36 6.47 -0.16 -5.33
CA VAL A 36 6.17 -0.98 -4.16
C VAL A 36 7.39 -1.80 -3.75
N TYR A 37 8.03 -2.45 -4.71
CA TYR A 37 9.20 -3.27 -4.40
C TYR A 37 10.35 -2.43 -3.87
N ASP A 38 10.51 -1.21 -4.36
CA ASP A 38 11.54 -0.32 -3.86
C ASP A 38 11.30 0.02 -2.40
N ILE A 39 10.04 0.26 -2.04
CA ILE A 39 9.70 0.56 -0.65
C ILE A 39 10.00 -0.63 0.24
N LEU A 40 9.61 -1.82 -0.20
CA LEU A 40 9.84 -3.03 0.58
C LEU A 40 11.34 -3.28 0.74
N LYS A 41 12.10 -3.04 -0.32
CA LYS A 41 13.53 -3.22 -0.26
C LYS A 41 14.16 -2.26 0.75
N ASN A 42 13.72 -1.01 0.74
CA ASN A 42 14.24 -0.02 1.67
C ASN A 42 13.92 -0.38 3.11
N LYS A 43 12.80 -1.04 3.33
CA LYS A 43 12.40 -1.43 4.67
C LYS A 43 12.93 -2.81 5.06
N GLY A 44 13.57 -3.48 4.11
CA GLY A 44 14.11 -4.82 4.38
C GLY A 44 13.04 -5.87 4.58
N VAL A 45 11.92 -5.73 3.86
CA VAL A 45 10.79 -6.63 3.99
C VAL A 45 10.51 -7.30 2.66
N LYS A 46 10.15 -8.58 2.71
CA LYS A 46 9.78 -9.32 1.51
C LYS A 46 8.28 -9.25 1.35
N ILE A 47 7.82 -9.18 0.10
CA ILE A 47 6.38 -9.07 -0.14
C ILE A 47 5.63 -10.26 0.43
N GLU A 48 6.22 -11.43 0.40
CA GLU A 48 5.57 -12.63 0.92
C GLU A 48 5.36 -12.57 2.43
N ASP A 49 6.08 -11.68 3.11
CA ASP A 49 5.92 -11.50 4.55
C ASP A 49 4.92 -10.40 4.89
N VAL A 50 4.45 -9.68 3.89
CA VAL A 50 3.51 -8.59 4.12
C VAL A 50 2.09 -9.11 4.11
N PHE A 51 1.39 -8.94 5.22
CA PHE A 51 -0.02 -9.29 5.25
C PHE A 51 -0.85 -8.15 4.66
N TYR A 52 -0.52 -6.93 5.06
CA TYR A 52 -1.30 -5.77 4.67
C TYR A 52 -0.39 -4.56 4.62
N ALA A 53 -0.54 -3.76 3.59
CA ALA A 53 0.17 -2.49 3.51
C ALA A 53 -0.80 -1.47 2.95
N PHE A 54 -0.77 -0.27 3.51
CA PHE A 54 -1.67 0.78 3.04
C PHE A 54 -0.95 2.11 3.00
N TYR A 55 -1.50 2.98 2.17
CA TYR A 55 -0.94 4.31 1.95
C TYR A 55 -1.89 5.33 2.55
N LYS A 56 -1.36 6.20 3.38
CA LYS A 56 -2.17 7.23 4.01
C LYS A 56 -1.27 8.42 4.33
N ASN A 57 -1.73 9.62 3.96
CA ASN A 57 -1.01 10.86 4.26
C ASN A 57 0.44 10.82 3.77
N SER A 58 0.63 10.33 2.57
CA SER A 58 1.95 10.23 1.92
C SER A 58 2.90 9.26 2.60
N ASN A 59 2.38 8.39 3.44
CA ASN A 59 3.18 7.38 4.12
C ASN A 59 2.65 5.99 3.82
N ILE A 60 3.58 5.02 3.81
CA ILE A 60 3.22 3.62 3.64
C ILE A 60 3.35 2.94 4.98
N PHE A 61 2.31 2.24 5.38
CA PHE A 61 2.30 1.47 6.63
C PHE A 61 2.24 0.00 6.27
N ILE A 62 3.11 -0.79 6.85
CA ILE A 62 3.22 -2.22 6.53
C ILE A 62 2.96 -3.04 7.77
N ILE A 63 2.08 -4.02 7.63
CA ILE A 63 1.79 -4.98 8.70
C ILE A 63 2.27 -6.33 8.21
N LYS A 64 3.23 -6.90 8.91
CA LYS A 64 3.79 -8.19 8.54
C LYS A 64 2.99 -9.33 9.14
N ASN A 65 3.08 -10.51 8.50
CA ASN A 65 2.35 -11.67 8.97
C ASN A 65 2.66 -11.99 10.42
N GLU A 66 3.91 -11.90 10.79
CA GLU A 66 4.31 -12.26 12.15
C GLU A 66 3.76 -11.29 13.20
N GLU A 67 3.35 -10.11 12.79
CA GLU A 67 2.81 -9.12 13.72
C GLU A 67 1.37 -9.37 14.07
N LEU A 68 0.77 -10.38 13.46
CA LEU A 68 -0.61 -10.75 13.74
C LEU A 68 -0.72 -11.81 14.82
N LEU A 69 0.38 -12.39 15.22
CA LEU A 69 0.37 -13.49 16.19
C LEU A 69 0.28 -13.02 17.62
#